data_653091a863215e1789972da0ef597d31
#
_entry.id   653091a863215e1789972da0ef597d31
#
_cell.length_a   1.000
_cell.length_b   1.000
_cell.length_c   1.000
_cell.angle_alpha   90.00
_cell.angle_beta   90.00
_cell.angle_gamma   90.00
#
_symmetry.space_group_name_H-M   'P 1'
#
loop_
_entity.id
_entity.type
_entity.pdbx_description
1 polymer ?
#
loop_
_entity_poly.entity_id
_entity_poly.type
_entity_poly.pdbx_seq_one_letter_code
_entity_poly.pdbx_strand_id
1 'polypeptide(L)'
;QGEGRKWTATFSQEALDTFDYLFTDAMTIIDHKGRNSRIYRPEEVIMDGISKDKYMERIVDQTVLILTNEPADIFANPTYIPDDMNEEYAKYWTDERVDRVLDVLDEYDIALEINPRYMIPSLDIISKAKARGIKFVFGTNNVDANFGRLEYAVKAIKDHEHQTWSRVATDVTGASLEGGFDD
;
A
#
# COMPACT_ATOMS: atom_id res chain seq x y z
N GLN A 1 6.49 9.99 -6.05
CA GLN A 1 5.95 9.32 -4.87
C GLN A 1 5.51 10.35 -3.83
N GLY A 2 4.26 10.27 -3.40
CA GLY A 2 3.74 11.01 -2.25
C GLY A 2 4.09 10.30 -0.94
N GLU A 3 4.38 11.06 0.09
CA GLU A 3 4.72 10.55 1.43
C GLU A 3 3.83 11.22 2.49
N GLY A 4 2.53 11.29 2.24
CA GLY A 4 1.60 11.92 3.17
C GLY A 4 1.74 13.44 3.30
N ARG A 5 2.42 14.06 2.39
CA ARG A 5 2.53 15.51 2.25
C ARG A 5 1.76 15.93 1.02
N LYS A 6 1.31 17.16 0.97
CA LYS A 6 0.74 17.74 -0.25
C LYS A 6 1.81 17.88 -1.34
N TRP A 7 2.37 16.75 -1.78
CA TRP A 7 3.43 16.73 -2.77
C TRP A 7 2.96 17.26 -4.13
N THR A 8 1.68 17.10 -4.43
CA THR A 8 1.05 17.69 -5.60
C THR A 8 1.16 19.22 -5.64
N ALA A 9 1.24 19.88 -4.48
CA ALA A 9 1.51 21.32 -4.44
C ALA A 9 2.92 21.69 -4.91
N THR A 10 3.81 20.72 -5.05
CA THR A 10 5.20 20.92 -5.50
C THR A 10 5.35 20.80 -7.02
N PHE A 11 4.39 20.13 -7.68
CA PHE A 11 4.39 19.89 -9.13
C PHE A 11 3.22 20.62 -9.78
N SER A 12 3.45 21.15 -10.97
CA SER A 12 2.35 21.65 -11.80
C SER A 12 1.51 20.48 -12.35
N GLN A 13 0.25 20.70 -12.66
CA GLN A 13 -0.59 19.68 -13.30
C GLN A 13 0.03 19.19 -14.61
N GLU A 14 0.61 20.09 -15.42
CA GLU A 14 1.33 19.74 -16.63
C GLU A 14 2.48 18.76 -16.38
N ALA A 15 3.20 18.91 -15.27
CA ALA A 15 4.25 17.96 -14.89
C ALA A 15 3.68 16.62 -14.46
N LEU A 16 2.57 16.61 -13.72
CA LEU A 16 1.90 15.38 -13.30
C LEU A 16 1.36 14.60 -14.51
N ASP A 17 0.80 15.29 -15.49
CA ASP A 17 0.25 14.70 -16.72
C ASP A 17 1.31 14.04 -17.62
N THR A 18 2.60 14.23 -17.34
CA THR A 18 3.69 13.56 -18.08
C THR A 18 3.99 12.14 -17.58
N PHE A 19 3.45 11.73 -16.45
CA PHE A 19 3.67 10.40 -15.91
C PHE A 19 2.58 9.43 -16.36
N ASP A 20 2.97 8.18 -16.63
CA ASP A 20 2.04 7.12 -16.99
C ASP A 20 1.19 6.69 -15.78
N TYR A 21 1.74 6.80 -14.58
CA TYR A 21 1.05 6.56 -13.31
C TYR A 21 1.72 7.28 -12.15
N LEU A 22 0.95 7.54 -11.12
CA LEU A 22 1.39 8.15 -9.87
C LEU A 22 1.18 7.16 -8.72
N PHE A 23 2.11 7.10 -7.78
CA PHE A 23 1.93 6.30 -6.60
C PHE A 23 2.27 7.05 -5.33
N THR A 24 1.56 6.72 -4.27
CA THR A 24 1.76 7.27 -2.94
C THR A 24 1.85 6.17 -1.90
N ASP A 25 2.39 6.49 -0.74
CA ASP A 25 2.33 5.65 0.45
C ASP A 25 1.88 6.44 1.68
N ALA A 26 1.66 5.75 2.78
CA ALA A 26 1.31 6.33 4.07
C ALA A 26 2.35 6.03 5.15
N MET A 27 3.61 5.84 4.76
CA MET A 27 4.69 5.50 5.70
C MET A 27 5.25 6.70 6.46
N THR A 28 4.82 7.91 6.14
CA THR A 28 5.12 9.14 6.90
C THR A 28 3.81 9.75 7.38
N ILE A 29 3.59 9.79 8.67
CA ILE A 29 2.38 10.32 9.29
C ILE A 29 2.68 11.55 10.16
N ILE A 30 1.64 12.32 10.46
CA ILE A 30 1.68 13.33 11.53
C ILE A 30 1.33 12.63 12.85
N ASP A 31 2.28 12.52 13.75
CA ASP A 31 2.07 11.87 15.05
C ASP A 31 1.13 12.67 15.98
N HIS A 32 0.83 12.12 17.14
CA HIS A 32 -0.05 12.77 18.12
C HIS A 32 0.53 14.06 18.74
N LYS A 33 1.82 14.32 18.52
CA LYS A 33 2.51 15.56 18.93
C LYS A 33 2.66 16.56 17.77
N GLY A 34 2.04 16.27 16.61
CA GLY A 34 2.06 17.15 15.44
C GLY A 34 3.35 17.09 14.62
N ARG A 35 4.19 16.06 14.79
CA ARG A 35 5.47 15.92 14.09
C ARG A 35 5.34 14.92 12.95
N ASN A 36 6.11 15.12 11.87
CA ASN A 36 6.31 14.09 10.86
C ASN A 36 7.05 12.91 11.49
N SER A 37 6.49 11.71 11.38
CA SER A 37 7.04 10.46 11.87
C SER A 37 7.04 9.45 10.73
N ARG A 38 8.23 8.99 10.35
CA ARG A 38 8.40 7.90 9.39
C ARG A 38 8.23 6.59 10.14
N ILE A 39 7.10 5.93 9.97
CA ILE A 39 6.73 4.75 10.77
C ILE A 39 7.64 3.54 10.53
N TYR A 40 8.45 3.55 9.46
CA TYR A 40 9.48 2.55 9.16
C TYR A 40 10.83 2.85 9.83
N ARG A 41 10.91 3.90 10.66
CA ARG A 41 12.07 4.27 11.45
C ARG A 41 11.73 4.21 12.93
N PRO A 42 12.14 3.15 13.64
CA PRO A 42 11.78 2.97 15.05
C PRO A 42 12.13 4.18 15.93
N GLU A 43 13.21 4.86 15.64
CA GLU A 43 13.66 6.05 16.36
C GLU A 43 12.76 7.29 16.21
N GLU A 44 11.90 7.30 15.17
CA GLU A 44 10.94 8.37 14.92
C GLU A 44 9.53 8.05 15.44
N VAL A 45 9.28 6.78 15.77
CA VAL A 45 7.99 6.34 16.29
C VAL A 45 7.90 6.64 17.77
N ILE A 46 7.06 7.60 18.16
CA ILE A 46 6.86 7.97 19.55
C ILE A 46 5.45 7.61 19.96
N MET A 47 5.33 6.65 20.87
CA MET A 47 4.06 6.20 21.45
C MET A 47 3.86 6.66 22.90
N ASP A 48 4.78 7.49 23.43
CA ASP A 48 4.62 8.06 24.77
C ASP A 48 3.40 8.99 24.83
N GLY A 49 2.48 8.68 25.74
CA GLY A 49 1.24 9.44 25.91
C GLY A 49 0.08 9.05 24.98
N ILE A 50 0.24 7.98 24.17
CA ILE A 50 -0.82 7.46 23.30
C ILE A 50 -0.83 5.93 23.36
N SER A 51 -2.02 5.29 23.32
CA SER A 51 -2.09 3.84 23.16
C SER A 51 -1.76 3.42 21.72
N LYS A 52 -1.24 2.21 21.53
CA LYS A 52 -0.99 1.62 20.20
C LYS A 52 -2.26 1.62 19.35
N ASP A 53 -3.41 1.37 19.96
CA ASP A 53 -4.69 1.37 19.25
C ASP A 53 -5.07 2.77 18.71
N LYS A 54 -4.89 3.82 19.52
CA LYS A 54 -5.09 5.21 19.07
C LYS A 54 -4.03 5.64 18.04
N TYR A 55 -2.81 5.13 18.15
CA TYR A 55 -1.77 5.39 17.16
C TYR A 55 -2.14 4.75 15.82
N MET A 56 -2.70 3.53 15.85
CA MET A 56 -3.21 2.86 14.67
C MET A 56 -4.36 3.62 14.01
N GLU A 57 -5.31 4.17 14.79
CA GLU A 57 -6.36 5.03 14.22
C GLU A 57 -5.77 6.21 13.44
N ARG A 58 -4.70 6.83 13.97
CA ARG A 58 -4.03 7.92 13.24
C ARG A 58 -3.40 7.46 11.93
N ILE A 59 -2.82 6.25 11.90
CA ILE A 59 -2.29 5.67 10.65
C ILE A 59 -3.43 5.54 9.63
N VAL A 60 -4.55 4.96 10.04
CA VAL A 60 -5.71 4.76 9.15
C VAL A 60 -6.30 6.09 8.69
N ASP A 61 -6.55 7.02 9.63
CA ASP A 61 -7.10 8.35 9.30
C ASP A 61 -6.23 9.09 8.29
N GLN A 62 -4.91 9.05 8.46
CA GLN A 62 -4.00 9.71 7.54
C GLN A 62 -3.85 8.98 6.21
N THR A 63 -3.90 7.65 6.23
CA THR A 63 -3.96 6.85 4.99
C THR A 63 -5.17 7.25 4.16
N VAL A 64 -6.35 7.27 4.76
CA VAL A 64 -7.59 7.72 4.11
C VAL A 64 -7.45 9.14 3.59
N LEU A 65 -6.92 10.05 4.42
CA LEU A 65 -6.72 11.45 4.03
C LEU A 65 -5.79 11.61 2.82
N ILE A 66 -4.68 10.86 2.79
CA ILE A 66 -3.72 10.87 1.68
C ILE A 66 -4.40 10.38 0.40
N LEU A 67 -5.00 9.19 0.46
CA LEU A 67 -5.62 8.55 -0.69
C LEU A 67 -6.79 9.36 -1.27
N THR A 68 -7.51 10.11 -0.42
CA THR A 68 -8.61 10.99 -0.85
C THR A 68 -8.12 12.29 -1.50
N ASN A 69 -6.94 12.79 -1.11
CA ASN A 69 -6.52 14.14 -1.50
C ASN A 69 -5.33 14.17 -2.48
N GLU A 70 -4.63 13.06 -2.68
CA GLU A 70 -3.50 13.00 -3.59
C GLU A 70 -3.90 12.22 -4.87
N PRO A 71 -3.53 12.71 -6.05
CA PRO A 71 -3.77 11.99 -7.29
C PRO A 71 -2.82 10.79 -7.35
N ALA A 72 -3.29 9.62 -6.95
CA ALA A 72 -2.52 8.40 -6.95
C ALA A 72 -3.28 7.29 -7.70
N ASP A 73 -2.58 6.61 -8.61
CA ASP A 73 -3.08 5.42 -9.29
C ASP A 73 -2.74 4.14 -8.50
N ILE A 74 -1.73 4.22 -7.62
CA ILE A 74 -1.23 3.07 -6.86
C ILE A 74 -0.98 3.47 -5.40
N PHE A 75 -1.51 2.68 -4.47
CA PHE A 75 -1.16 2.73 -3.05
C PHE A 75 -0.05 1.74 -2.75
N ALA A 76 1.16 2.26 -2.55
CA ALA A 76 2.37 1.49 -2.27
C ALA A 76 2.58 1.26 -0.77
N ASN A 77 3.32 0.21 -0.41
CA ASN A 77 3.59 -0.20 0.97
C ASN A 77 2.33 -0.25 1.85
N PRO A 78 1.21 -0.77 1.35
CA PRO A 78 -0.06 -0.71 2.03
C PRO A 78 0.00 -1.48 3.34
N THR A 79 -0.76 -0.99 4.32
CA THR A 79 -0.92 -1.66 5.62
C THR A 79 0.36 -1.81 6.45
N TYR A 80 1.43 -1.09 6.11
CA TYR A 80 2.63 -1.05 6.95
C TYR A 80 2.30 -0.46 8.33
N ILE A 81 2.85 -1.06 9.38
CA ILE A 81 2.75 -0.57 10.76
C ILE A 81 4.13 -0.61 11.43
N PRO A 82 4.36 0.20 12.48
CA PRO A 82 5.62 0.19 13.21
C PRO A 82 6.01 -1.19 13.74
N ASP A 83 7.31 -1.48 13.78
CA ASP A 83 7.86 -2.77 14.21
C ASP A 83 7.33 -3.23 15.57
N ASP A 84 7.18 -2.31 16.53
CA ASP A 84 6.62 -2.58 17.87
C ASP A 84 5.17 -3.08 17.87
N MET A 85 4.48 -2.95 16.73
CA MET A 85 3.08 -3.38 16.54
C MET A 85 2.99 -4.61 15.65
N ASN A 86 4.04 -4.95 14.92
CA ASN A 86 3.98 -5.91 13.84
C ASN A 86 3.69 -7.36 14.30
N GLU A 87 4.12 -7.74 15.51
CA GLU A 87 3.78 -9.06 16.08
C GLU A 87 2.27 -9.26 16.26
N GLU A 88 1.51 -8.18 16.44
CA GLU A 88 0.07 -8.19 16.59
C GLU A 88 -0.65 -7.57 15.37
N TYR A 89 -0.07 -7.68 14.18
CA TYR A 89 -0.56 -7.06 12.94
C TYR A 89 -2.07 -7.23 12.72
N ALA A 90 -2.58 -8.46 12.83
CA ALA A 90 -4.00 -8.75 12.65
C ALA A 90 -4.92 -8.11 13.71
N LYS A 91 -4.39 -7.83 14.90
CA LYS A 91 -5.13 -7.13 15.95
C LYS A 91 -5.33 -5.64 15.60
N TYR A 92 -4.32 -5.04 14.98
CA TYR A 92 -4.38 -3.61 14.64
C TYR A 92 -5.09 -3.37 13.31
N TRP A 93 -4.94 -4.26 12.33
CA TRP A 93 -5.70 -4.22 11.09
C TRP A 93 -7.03 -4.97 11.25
N THR A 94 -7.95 -4.36 12.02
CA THR A 94 -9.32 -4.86 12.16
C THR A 94 -10.09 -4.73 10.85
N ASP A 95 -11.16 -5.51 10.71
CA ASP A 95 -12.03 -5.45 9.53
C ASP A 95 -12.53 -4.02 9.25
N GLU A 96 -12.93 -3.28 10.28
CA GLU A 96 -13.38 -1.90 10.15
C GLU A 96 -12.30 -0.97 9.58
N ARG A 97 -11.06 -1.09 10.07
CA ARG A 97 -9.94 -0.27 9.59
C ARG A 97 -9.55 -0.61 8.15
N VAL A 98 -9.54 -1.91 7.84
CA VAL A 98 -9.30 -2.41 6.49
C VAL A 98 -10.38 -1.88 5.54
N ASP A 99 -11.65 -2.01 5.91
CA ASP A 99 -12.77 -1.59 5.08
C ASP A 99 -12.70 -0.09 4.77
N ARG A 100 -12.35 0.76 5.74
CA ARG A 100 -12.16 2.20 5.53
C ARG A 100 -11.11 2.52 4.47
N VAL A 101 -10.01 1.78 4.45
CA VAL A 101 -8.96 1.98 3.42
C VAL A 101 -9.42 1.44 2.07
N LEU A 102 -10.00 0.24 2.05
CA LEU A 102 -10.47 -0.38 0.82
C LEU A 102 -11.62 0.41 0.16
N ASP A 103 -12.50 1.03 0.94
CA ASP A 103 -13.58 1.89 0.43
C ASP A 103 -13.02 3.06 -0.39
N VAL A 104 -11.93 3.68 0.09
CA VAL A 104 -11.27 4.77 -0.63
C VAL A 104 -10.57 4.26 -1.89
N LEU A 105 -9.90 3.11 -1.82
CA LEU A 105 -9.26 2.53 -3.01
C LEU A 105 -10.28 2.21 -4.11
N ASP A 106 -11.44 1.68 -3.72
CA ASP A 106 -12.53 1.38 -4.65
C ASP A 106 -13.15 2.67 -5.22
N GLU A 107 -13.45 3.65 -4.36
CA GLU A 107 -14.06 4.93 -4.76
C GLU A 107 -13.19 5.71 -5.77
N TYR A 108 -11.87 5.69 -5.60
CA TYR A 108 -10.92 6.45 -6.45
C TYR A 108 -10.20 5.61 -7.49
N ASP A 109 -10.58 4.33 -7.68
CA ASP A 109 -9.95 3.37 -8.61
C ASP A 109 -8.43 3.22 -8.42
N ILE A 110 -7.97 3.24 -7.17
CA ILE A 110 -6.55 3.15 -6.80
C ILE A 110 -6.15 1.67 -6.68
N ALA A 111 -5.10 1.27 -7.38
CA ALA A 111 -4.57 -0.08 -7.29
C ALA A 111 -3.80 -0.30 -5.98
N LEU A 112 -3.90 -1.50 -5.42
CA LEU A 112 -3.24 -1.91 -4.19
C LEU A 112 -1.95 -2.66 -4.49
N GLU A 113 -0.81 -2.20 -3.96
CA GLU A 113 0.44 -2.94 -4.06
C GLU A 113 0.41 -4.20 -3.21
N ILE A 114 0.89 -5.31 -3.75
CA ILE A 114 1.33 -6.48 -2.98
C ILE A 114 2.84 -6.38 -2.83
N ASN A 115 3.30 -6.14 -1.62
CA ASN A 115 4.71 -5.93 -1.29
C ASN A 115 5.31 -7.18 -0.66
N PRO A 116 6.12 -7.97 -1.39
CA PRO A 116 6.67 -9.21 -0.90
C PRO A 116 7.82 -9.03 0.11
N ARG A 117 8.45 -7.87 0.18
CA ARG A 117 9.49 -7.60 1.17
C ARG A 117 8.94 -7.62 2.59
N TYR A 118 7.81 -6.95 2.80
CA TYR A 118 7.15 -6.87 4.10
C TYR A 118 6.01 -7.88 4.26
N MET A 119 5.70 -8.64 3.20
CA MET A 119 4.56 -9.57 3.12
C MET A 119 3.24 -8.88 3.47
N ILE A 120 3.03 -7.70 2.90
CA ILE A 120 1.84 -6.86 3.08
C ILE A 120 1.18 -6.52 1.74
N PRO A 121 -0.16 -6.32 1.73
CA PRO A 121 -1.11 -6.61 2.82
C PRO A 121 -1.17 -8.12 3.15
N SER A 122 -1.78 -8.49 4.28
CA SER A 122 -2.03 -9.90 4.58
C SER A 122 -2.93 -10.55 3.52
N LEU A 123 -2.88 -11.89 3.40
CA LEU A 123 -3.71 -12.63 2.45
C LEU A 123 -5.21 -12.38 2.66
N ASP A 124 -5.66 -12.20 3.90
CA ASP A 124 -7.05 -11.88 4.21
C ASP A 124 -7.45 -10.50 3.65
N ILE A 125 -6.59 -9.50 3.77
CA ILE A 125 -6.82 -8.16 3.21
C ILE A 125 -6.81 -8.22 1.68
N ILE A 126 -5.89 -8.99 1.08
CA ILE A 126 -5.86 -9.22 -0.37
C ILE A 126 -7.16 -9.86 -0.84
N SER A 127 -7.67 -10.86 -0.10
CA SER A 127 -8.96 -11.50 -0.40
C SER A 127 -10.12 -10.51 -0.38
N LYS A 128 -10.17 -9.64 0.63
CA LYS A 128 -11.20 -8.59 0.75
C LYS A 128 -11.11 -7.56 -0.37
N ALA A 129 -9.91 -7.09 -0.69
CA ALA A 129 -9.68 -6.15 -1.78
C ALA A 129 -10.10 -6.74 -3.12
N LYS A 130 -9.76 -8.02 -3.35
CA LYS A 130 -10.16 -8.74 -4.56
C LYS A 130 -11.67 -8.90 -4.68
N ALA A 131 -12.35 -9.22 -3.58
CA ALA A 131 -13.83 -9.35 -3.57
C ALA A 131 -14.54 -8.03 -3.93
N ARG A 132 -13.87 -6.88 -3.74
CA ARG A 132 -14.35 -5.55 -4.15
C ARG A 132 -13.94 -5.16 -5.58
N GLY A 133 -13.16 -6.00 -6.27
CA GLY A 133 -12.67 -5.71 -7.62
C GLY A 133 -11.48 -4.76 -7.66
N ILE A 134 -10.85 -4.46 -6.53
CA ILE A 134 -9.66 -3.60 -6.46
C ILE A 134 -8.53 -4.25 -7.26
N LYS A 135 -7.88 -3.45 -8.08
CA LYS A 135 -6.74 -3.86 -8.91
C LYS A 135 -5.49 -4.02 -8.06
N PHE A 136 -4.56 -4.86 -8.54
CA PHE A 136 -3.30 -5.09 -7.82
C PHE A 136 -2.10 -4.80 -8.70
N VAL A 137 -1.04 -4.32 -8.06
CA VAL A 137 0.30 -4.24 -8.62
C VAL A 137 1.28 -5.00 -7.73
N PHE A 138 2.41 -5.41 -8.28
CA PHE A 138 3.43 -6.16 -7.55
C PHE A 138 4.70 -5.31 -7.47
N GLY A 139 5.07 -4.92 -6.26
CA GLY A 139 6.33 -4.25 -5.98
C GLY A 139 7.34 -5.23 -5.38
N THR A 140 8.62 -5.07 -5.66
CA THR A 140 9.68 -5.88 -5.04
C THR A 140 10.38 -5.15 -3.91
N ASN A 141 10.20 -3.83 -3.83
CA ASN A 141 10.79 -2.95 -2.83
C ASN A 141 12.29 -3.24 -2.60
N ASN A 142 13.04 -3.23 -3.70
CA ASN A 142 14.45 -3.61 -3.72
C ASN A 142 15.31 -2.54 -3.03
N VAL A 143 16.02 -2.91 -1.97
CA VAL A 143 16.92 -2.01 -1.22
C VAL A 143 18.31 -2.61 -0.99
N ASP A 144 18.52 -3.86 -1.39
CA ASP A 144 19.77 -4.59 -1.23
C ASP A 144 20.01 -5.55 -2.41
N ALA A 145 21.03 -6.40 -2.31
CA ALA A 145 21.37 -7.37 -3.35
C ALA A 145 20.33 -8.50 -3.54
N ASN A 146 19.38 -8.65 -2.61
CA ASN A 146 18.30 -9.64 -2.69
C ASN A 146 17.08 -9.01 -3.36
N PHE A 147 17.18 -8.70 -4.62
CA PHE A 147 16.10 -8.07 -5.40
C PHE A 147 15.29 -9.09 -6.21
N GLY A 148 14.13 -8.67 -6.68
CA GLY A 148 13.26 -9.48 -7.55
C GLY A 148 12.51 -10.60 -6.82
N ARG A 149 12.38 -10.55 -5.49
CA ARG A 149 11.63 -11.54 -4.72
C ARG A 149 10.14 -11.35 -4.92
N LEU A 150 9.48 -12.38 -5.40
CA LEU A 150 8.04 -12.38 -5.68
C LEU A 150 7.29 -13.53 -4.99
N GLU A 151 7.95 -14.29 -4.11
CA GLU A 151 7.38 -15.50 -3.52
C GLU A 151 6.04 -15.24 -2.82
N TYR A 152 5.94 -14.12 -2.08
CA TYR A 152 4.68 -13.74 -1.44
C TYR A 152 3.60 -13.35 -2.46
N ALA A 153 3.96 -12.62 -3.50
CA ALA A 153 3.04 -12.25 -4.57
C ALA A 153 2.53 -13.48 -5.32
N VAL A 154 3.43 -14.41 -5.66
CA VAL A 154 3.07 -15.69 -6.29
C VAL A 154 2.16 -16.52 -5.38
N LYS A 155 2.43 -16.55 -4.06
CA LYS A 155 1.55 -17.21 -3.10
C LYS A 155 0.16 -16.56 -3.09
N ALA A 156 0.09 -15.24 -3.02
CA ALA A 156 -1.17 -14.51 -3.05
C ALA A 156 -1.99 -14.79 -4.32
N ILE A 157 -1.33 -14.89 -5.47
CA ILE A 157 -1.96 -15.26 -6.73
C ILE A 157 -2.53 -16.69 -6.65
N LYS A 158 -1.70 -17.66 -6.24
CA LYS A 158 -2.10 -19.08 -6.18
C LYS A 158 -3.24 -19.34 -5.21
N ASP A 159 -3.19 -18.72 -4.03
CA ASP A 159 -4.26 -18.86 -3.03
C ASP A 159 -5.60 -18.29 -3.52
N HIS A 160 -5.59 -17.52 -4.62
CA HIS A 160 -6.76 -16.86 -5.19
C HIS A 160 -7.01 -17.19 -6.66
N GLU A 161 -6.44 -18.28 -7.20
CA GLU A 161 -6.47 -18.66 -8.63
C GLU A 161 -7.88 -18.84 -9.24
N HIS A 162 -8.89 -19.10 -8.44
CA HIS A 162 -10.26 -19.27 -8.93
C HIS A 162 -11.02 -17.98 -9.26
N GLN A 163 -10.34 -16.82 -9.15
CA GLN A 163 -10.91 -15.52 -9.46
C GLN A 163 -10.02 -14.79 -10.46
N THR A 164 -10.61 -14.11 -11.42
CA THR A 164 -9.87 -13.34 -12.45
C THR A 164 -9.06 -12.21 -11.81
N TRP A 165 -7.75 -12.19 -12.06
CA TRP A 165 -6.90 -11.05 -11.75
C TRP A 165 -7.01 -10.03 -12.88
N SER A 166 -7.43 -8.80 -12.59
CA SER A 166 -7.35 -7.73 -13.57
C SER A 166 -5.89 -7.33 -13.76
N ARG A 167 -5.43 -7.31 -15.02
CA ARG A 167 -4.09 -6.80 -15.35
C ARG A 167 -4.10 -5.30 -15.17
N VAL A 168 -3.37 -4.81 -14.20
CA VAL A 168 -3.00 -3.39 -14.10
C VAL A 168 -1.51 -3.29 -14.39
N ALA A 169 -1.16 -2.39 -15.29
CA ALA A 169 0.19 -2.05 -15.73
C ALA A 169 1.01 -3.20 -16.34
N THR A 170 0.65 -3.60 -17.53
CA THR A 170 1.54 -4.39 -18.40
C THR A 170 2.30 -3.55 -19.42
N ASP A 171 2.39 -2.23 -19.25
CA ASP A 171 3.04 -1.39 -20.27
C ASP A 171 4.15 -0.48 -19.74
N VAL A 172 4.95 -0.94 -18.78
CA VAL A 172 6.20 -0.25 -18.46
C VAL A 172 7.37 -0.71 -19.35
N THR A 173 7.23 -1.81 -20.12
CA THR A 173 8.34 -2.32 -20.97
C THR A 173 7.93 -2.84 -22.35
N GLY A 174 6.68 -2.77 -22.77
CA GLY A 174 6.25 -3.34 -24.06
C GLY A 174 6.46 -4.85 -24.20
N ALA A 175 6.66 -5.58 -23.12
CA ALA A 175 6.81 -7.02 -23.13
C ALA A 175 5.50 -7.66 -22.62
N SER A 176 4.69 -8.13 -23.56
CA SER A 176 3.58 -9.03 -23.23
C SER A 176 4.14 -10.30 -22.59
N LEU A 177 3.77 -10.57 -21.36
CA LEU A 177 3.92 -11.90 -20.79
C LEU A 177 2.80 -12.81 -21.35
N GLU A 178 2.87 -13.07 -22.66
CA GLU A 178 2.23 -14.24 -23.23
C GLU A 178 3.17 -15.43 -23.00
N GLY A 179 3.07 -16.00 -21.83
CA GLY A 179 3.70 -17.26 -21.47
C GLY A 179 2.73 -18.00 -20.58
N GLY A 180 1.93 -18.90 -21.20
CA GLY A 180 1.19 -19.89 -20.44
C GLY A 180 2.18 -20.68 -19.60
N PHE A 181 1.91 -20.82 -18.33
CA PHE A 181 2.49 -21.86 -17.50
C PHE A 181 1.73 -23.14 -17.83
N ASP A 182 2.25 -23.89 -18.79
CA ASP A 182 1.92 -25.29 -18.95
C ASP A 182 2.86 -26.07 -18.03
N ASP A 183 2.27 -26.85 -17.13
CA ASP A 183 2.74 -27.96 -16.25
C ASP A 183 4.16 -27.90 -15.66
#